data_1a8cf8af06ce296c734baa6613ae47b1
#
_entry.id   1a8cf8af06ce296c734baa6613ae47b1
#
_cell.length_a   1.000
_cell.length_b   1.000
_cell.length_c   1.000
_cell.angle_alpha   90.00
_cell.angle_beta   90.00
_cell.angle_gamma   90.00
#
_symmetry.space_group_name_H-M   'P 1'
#
loop_
_entity.id
_entity.type
_entity.pdbx_description
1 polymer ?
#
loop_
_entity_poly.entity_id
_entity_poly.type
_entity_poly.pdbx_seq_one_letter_code
_entity_poly.pdbx_strand_id
1 'polypeptide(L)'
;MDLSEKHLAWFSATALPSADAYPAGKYPYAISQAGEGVYPAKHSTNSPYDYGGNYFFALSGLASGIGVVRESVAPYTDKEGKLDSEGDWSLPETLRFNQDFELQDVNILPSPALLDKDGNFVYQPAGTEAMKSELLEGRAVGVNFCADTAMPSAPEIVRTRLMNKYKNTDGIPEEAISAYVDLRAGIVDPASVSDADLQKIMETALRIFKLQENPYTDLNREQQITVLKSTYFGLDYTALCEKEEAAAKHVPYLNFTGEHSDIYAHYTYDDVPNNHAVTVVGWDDKFPASAFREGYQPPADGAWLVKNSWGTDWGKDGYFWLSYYDKSLYANGTFEFITDPSNTRMSSLSLLDYDNMPAEIISSTLYDHPVYAANIFKTEEDSVLQYVSVLTGDLNASVTVSVYRLSENAQDPTDGILLGSTTQSFLYAGYHRMELDEKLALPSGTRLGITVLQRVPSAGKEKYALTNTSSLGENAVEVFNERHKDGRVQQIERFCRAVVNPGESFISFSQGNWIDWTIAIDSFKSYGECSLMAYDNLPIKAYLYPVNEVTHIHRLETQTKELSICPECGYILKVIR
;
A
#
# COMPACT_ATOMS: atom_id res chain seq x y z
N MET A 1 -14.16 -16.85 -11.55
CA MET A 1 -12.74 -17.09 -11.89
C MET A 1 -12.02 -17.14 -10.57
N ASP A 2 -11.19 -18.15 -10.37
CA ASP A 2 -10.45 -18.37 -9.13
C ASP A 2 -8.98 -18.07 -9.39
N LEU A 3 -8.39 -17.17 -8.60
CA LEU A 3 -7.03 -16.66 -8.75
C LEU A 3 -6.20 -17.10 -7.55
N SER A 4 -4.92 -17.38 -7.77
CA SER A 4 -4.03 -17.90 -6.74
C SER A 4 -3.52 -16.82 -5.79
N GLU A 5 -4.03 -16.81 -4.58
CA GLU A 5 -3.48 -16.02 -3.46
C GLU A 5 -2.08 -16.51 -3.09
N LYS A 6 -1.85 -17.81 -3.18
CA LYS A 6 -0.55 -18.42 -2.87
C LYS A 6 0.56 -17.88 -3.74
N HIS A 7 0.33 -17.73 -5.05
CA HIS A 7 1.31 -17.20 -5.98
C HIS A 7 1.70 -15.75 -5.61
N LEU A 8 0.69 -14.87 -5.47
CA LEU A 8 0.93 -13.47 -5.15
C LEU A 8 1.62 -13.32 -3.78
N ALA A 9 1.15 -14.00 -2.76
CA ALA A 9 1.71 -13.93 -1.42
C ALA A 9 3.17 -14.40 -1.38
N TRP A 10 3.47 -15.55 -2.01
CA TRP A 10 4.83 -16.10 -2.03
C TRP A 10 5.82 -15.13 -2.71
N PHE A 11 5.52 -14.70 -3.93
CA PHE A 11 6.48 -13.91 -4.70
C PHE A 11 6.56 -12.45 -4.27
N SER A 12 5.51 -11.89 -3.69
CA SER A 12 5.58 -10.56 -3.05
C SER A 12 6.35 -10.58 -1.73
N ALA A 13 6.45 -11.73 -1.06
CA ALA A 13 7.11 -11.89 0.22
C ALA A 13 8.48 -12.59 0.14
N THR A 14 9.06 -12.75 -1.05
CA THR A 14 10.38 -13.36 -1.25
C THR A 14 11.25 -12.50 -2.14
N ALA A 15 12.56 -12.49 -1.87
CA ALA A 15 13.52 -11.69 -2.63
C ALA A 15 13.70 -12.20 -4.06
N LEU A 16 14.07 -11.29 -4.96
CA LEU A 16 14.47 -11.60 -6.33
C LEU A 16 15.75 -12.43 -6.32
N PRO A 17 15.77 -13.59 -6.97
CA PRO A 17 16.98 -14.39 -7.09
C PRO A 17 17.94 -13.80 -8.15
N SER A 18 19.15 -14.35 -8.21
CA SER A 18 20.06 -14.03 -9.30
C SER A 18 19.54 -14.55 -10.65
N ALA A 19 20.04 -13.97 -11.75
CA ALA A 19 19.68 -14.38 -13.11
C ALA A 19 19.92 -15.89 -13.37
N ASP A 20 20.89 -16.50 -12.70
CA ASP A 20 21.24 -17.91 -12.84
C ASP A 20 20.12 -18.86 -12.36
N ALA A 21 19.16 -18.36 -11.58
CA ALA A 21 17.99 -19.12 -11.14
C ALA A 21 16.98 -19.39 -12.26
N TYR A 22 17.12 -18.70 -13.41
CA TYR A 22 16.22 -18.82 -14.54
C TYR A 22 16.90 -19.52 -15.73
N PRO A 23 16.15 -20.28 -16.52
CA PRO A 23 16.65 -20.80 -17.78
C PRO A 23 17.11 -19.68 -18.73
N ALA A 24 18.24 -19.86 -19.38
CA ALA A 24 18.78 -18.86 -20.31
C ALA A 24 17.72 -18.38 -21.32
N GLY A 25 17.54 -17.08 -21.44
CA GLY A 25 16.60 -16.42 -22.34
C GLY A 25 15.12 -16.43 -21.87
N LYS A 26 14.84 -16.81 -20.63
CA LYS A 26 13.47 -16.80 -20.07
C LYS A 26 13.26 -15.79 -18.94
N TYR A 27 14.25 -15.00 -18.62
CA TYR A 27 14.06 -13.93 -17.66
C TYR A 27 13.59 -12.67 -18.39
N PRO A 28 12.41 -12.14 -18.06
CA PRO A 28 11.87 -10.99 -18.79
C PRO A 28 12.56 -9.67 -18.45
N TYR A 29 13.55 -9.67 -17.55
CA TYR A 29 14.14 -8.44 -17.00
C TYR A 29 15.67 -8.46 -17.06
N ALA A 30 16.26 -7.28 -17.28
CA ALA A 30 17.67 -7.06 -16.96
C ALA A 30 17.79 -7.01 -15.43
N ILE A 31 18.37 -8.04 -14.82
CA ILE A 31 18.40 -8.16 -13.37
C ILE A 31 19.64 -7.50 -12.81
N SER A 32 19.58 -6.21 -12.61
CA SER A 32 20.51 -5.52 -11.72
C SER A 32 20.10 -5.63 -10.23
N GLN A 33 18.83 -5.95 -9.96
CA GLN A 33 18.19 -5.92 -8.62
C GLN A 33 18.17 -7.27 -7.91
N ALA A 34 19.02 -8.22 -8.28
CA ALA A 34 19.12 -9.50 -7.57
C ALA A 34 19.37 -9.29 -6.07
N GLY A 35 18.56 -9.94 -5.23
CA GLY A 35 18.57 -9.77 -3.78
C GLY A 35 17.68 -8.65 -3.25
N GLU A 36 16.94 -7.95 -4.11
CA GLU A 36 15.88 -7.04 -3.68
C GLU A 36 14.63 -7.80 -3.24
N GLY A 37 13.93 -7.30 -2.22
CA GLY A 37 12.69 -7.91 -1.74
C GLY A 37 12.60 -8.08 -0.24
N VAL A 38 11.86 -9.10 0.22
CA VAL A 38 11.57 -9.34 1.64
C VAL A 38 12.48 -10.42 2.22
N TYR A 39 12.91 -10.19 3.45
CA TYR A 39 13.77 -11.09 4.22
C TYR A 39 13.22 -11.30 5.63
N PRO A 40 13.41 -12.48 6.22
CA PRO A 40 13.08 -12.72 7.61
C PRO A 40 13.97 -11.91 8.55
N ALA A 41 13.42 -11.40 9.65
CA ALA A 41 14.20 -10.87 10.75
C ALA A 41 15.02 -12.00 11.39
N LYS A 42 16.15 -11.67 12.05
CA LYS A 42 17.12 -12.67 12.58
C LYS A 42 16.52 -13.71 13.52
N HIS A 43 15.48 -13.36 14.24
CA HIS A 43 14.81 -14.25 15.20
C HIS A 43 13.57 -14.92 14.60
N SER A 44 13.16 -14.52 13.40
CA SER A 44 11.94 -15.03 12.79
C SER A 44 12.13 -16.44 12.25
N THR A 45 11.18 -17.29 12.54
CA THR A 45 11.02 -18.62 11.95
C THR A 45 9.78 -18.69 11.05
N ASN A 46 9.12 -17.55 10.85
CA ASN A 46 7.89 -17.47 10.10
C ASN A 46 8.10 -17.73 8.60
N SER A 47 7.11 -18.35 7.99
CA SER A 47 7.02 -18.48 6.54
C SER A 47 6.73 -17.13 5.88
N PRO A 48 7.08 -16.91 4.60
CA PRO A 48 6.65 -15.75 3.83
C PRO A 48 5.13 -15.48 3.90
N TYR A 49 4.32 -16.51 4.07
CA TYR A 49 2.86 -16.37 4.22
C TYR A 49 2.43 -15.76 5.55
N ASP A 50 3.29 -15.81 6.58
CA ASP A 50 3.00 -15.32 7.93
C ASP A 50 3.49 -13.88 8.16
N TYR A 51 4.20 -13.29 7.19
CA TYR A 51 4.76 -11.94 7.34
C TYR A 51 3.71 -10.83 7.37
N GLY A 52 2.47 -11.14 7.01
CA GLY A 52 1.47 -10.12 6.75
C GLY A 52 1.82 -9.25 5.55
N GLY A 53 1.08 -8.20 5.35
CA GLY A 53 1.26 -7.29 4.23
C GLY A 53 0.17 -6.23 4.20
N ASN A 54 0.16 -5.45 3.14
CA ASN A 54 -0.87 -4.49 2.84
C ASN A 54 -1.10 -4.43 1.32
N TYR A 55 -2.04 -3.62 0.88
CA TYR A 55 -2.32 -3.45 -0.55
C TYR A 55 -1.14 -2.91 -1.35
N PHE A 56 -0.25 -2.12 -0.74
CA PHE A 56 0.94 -1.60 -1.43
C PHE A 56 1.95 -2.70 -1.73
N PHE A 57 2.04 -3.72 -0.87
CA PHE A 57 2.80 -4.94 -1.15
C PHE A 57 2.29 -5.65 -2.40
N ALA A 58 0.99 -5.87 -2.47
CA ALA A 58 0.37 -6.48 -3.65
C ALA A 58 0.55 -5.61 -4.89
N LEU A 59 0.36 -4.28 -4.76
CA LEU A 59 0.57 -3.32 -5.84
C LEU A 59 2.00 -3.41 -6.39
N SER A 60 3.02 -3.34 -5.54
CA SER A 60 4.42 -3.40 -5.96
C SER A 60 4.74 -4.70 -6.68
N GLY A 61 4.31 -5.84 -6.13
CA GLY A 61 4.49 -7.14 -6.77
C GLY A 61 3.84 -7.23 -8.15
N LEU A 62 2.57 -6.83 -8.24
CA LEU A 62 1.84 -6.82 -9.50
C LEU A 62 2.44 -5.84 -10.52
N ALA A 63 2.88 -4.67 -10.08
CA ALA A 63 3.54 -3.66 -10.92
C ALA A 63 4.91 -4.13 -11.43
N SER A 64 5.60 -4.99 -10.67
CA SER A 64 6.87 -5.61 -11.07
C SER A 64 6.70 -6.89 -11.88
N GLY A 65 5.49 -7.18 -12.34
CA GLY A 65 5.22 -8.33 -13.22
C GLY A 65 5.04 -9.65 -12.49
N ILE A 66 4.97 -9.66 -11.16
CA ILE A 66 4.46 -10.83 -10.41
C ILE A 66 2.99 -10.93 -10.75
N GLY A 67 2.67 -11.75 -11.74
CA GLY A 67 1.35 -11.75 -12.33
C GLY A 67 0.29 -12.38 -11.46
N VAL A 68 -0.96 -12.01 -11.76
CA VAL A 68 -2.11 -12.76 -11.29
C VAL A 68 -2.23 -14.01 -12.15
N VAL A 69 -2.19 -15.19 -11.51
CA VAL A 69 -2.39 -16.48 -12.16
C VAL A 69 -3.66 -17.16 -11.65
N ARG A 70 -4.19 -18.11 -12.42
CA ARG A 70 -5.32 -18.91 -11.97
C ARG A 70 -4.89 -19.84 -10.84
N GLU A 71 -5.83 -20.17 -9.96
CA GLU A 71 -5.64 -21.09 -8.85
C GLU A 71 -5.03 -22.45 -9.30
N SER A 72 -5.37 -22.91 -10.50
CA SER A 72 -4.82 -24.16 -11.07
C SER A 72 -3.31 -24.14 -11.35
N VAL A 73 -2.69 -22.95 -11.41
CA VAL A 73 -1.23 -22.80 -11.62
C VAL A 73 -0.46 -22.95 -10.31
N ALA A 74 -0.99 -22.40 -9.23
CA ALA A 74 -0.40 -22.45 -7.90
C ALA A 74 -1.51 -22.65 -6.85
N PRO A 75 -2.02 -23.87 -6.70
CA PRO A 75 -3.13 -24.17 -5.80
C PRO A 75 -2.82 -23.81 -4.35
N TYR A 76 -3.84 -23.33 -3.62
CA TYR A 76 -3.74 -22.97 -2.20
C TYR A 76 -3.62 -24.21 -1.31
N THR A 77 -2.54 -24.95 -1.51
CA THR A 77 -2.16 -26.17 -0.78
C THR A 77 -0.64 -26.24 -0.64
N ASP A 78 -0.15 -27.12 0.22
CA ASP A 78 1.27 -27.50 0.22
C ASP A 78 1.66 -28.27 -1.07
N LYS A 79 2.92 -28.67 -1.19
CA LYS A 79 3.40 -29.45 -2.36
C LYS A 79 2.79 -30.84 -2.47
N GLU A 80 2.21 -31.36 -1.39
CA GLU A 80 1.51 -32.65 -1.34
C GLU A 80 0.01 -32.52 -1.65
N GLY A 81 -0.49 -31.30 -1.91
CA GLY A 81 -1.89 -31.01 -2.19
C GLY A 81 -2.77 -31.00 -0.94
N LYS A 82 -2.22 -30.71 0.24
CA LYS A 82 -2.91 -30.64 1.52
C LYS A 82 -2.97 -29.22 2.05
N LEU A 83 -3.93 -28.96 2.93
CA LEU A 83 -4.03 -27.73 3.74
C LEU A 83 -3.27 -27.92 5.06
N ASP A 84 -2.01 -28.35 5.00
CA ASP A 84 -1.18 -28.60 6.16
C ASP A 84 -0.23 -27.39 6.37
N SER A 85 -0.40 -26.65 7.46
CA SER A 85 0.43 -25.49 7.78
C SER A 85 1.89 -25.83 7.99
N GLU A 86 2.21 -27.06 8.36
CA GLU A 86 3.58 -27.56 8.54
C GLU A 86 4.18 -28.11 7.23
N GLY A 87 3.39 -28.14 6.14
CA GLY A 87 3.82 -28.62 4.83
C GLY A 87 4.76 -27.64 4.11
N ASP A 88 5.35 -28.09 3.00
CA ASP A 88 6.15 -27.22 2.12
C ASP A 88 5.24 -26.44 1.15
N TRP A 89 5.06 -25.17 1.42
CA TRP A 89 4.26 -24.24 0.62
C TRP A 89 5.06 -23.49 -0.44
N SER A 90 6.37 -23.71 -0.54
CA SER A 90 7.21 -22.96 -1.47
C SER A 90 6.85 -23.20 -2.93
N LEU A 91 7.02 -22.17 -3.75
CA LEU A 91 6.82 -22.21 -5.20
C LEU A 91 8.16 -22.16 -5.94
N PRO A 92 8.28 -22.83 -7.09
CA PRO A 92 9.47 -22.74 -7.92
C PRO A 92 9.56 -21.34 -8.55
N GLU A 93 10.77 -20.74 -8.57
CA GLU A 93 11.02 -19.41 -9.10
C GLU A 93 10.58 -19.22 -10.55
N THR A 94 10.52 -20.30 -11.33
CA THR A 94 10.04 -20.26 -12.71
C THR A 94 8.59 -19.82 -12.86
N LEU A 95 7.84 -19.75 -11.75
CA LEU A 95 6.46 -19.27 -11.75
C LEU A 95 6.35 -17.77 -11.43
N ARG A 96 7.38 -17.11 -10.88
CA ARG A 96 7.31 -15.73 -10.36
C ARG A 96 6.65 -14.76 -11.33
N PHE A 97 7.05 -14.78 -12.58
CA PHE A 97 6.57 -13.87 -13.62
C PHE A 97 5.53 -14.49 -14.56
N ASN A 98 4.92 -15.60 -14.15
CA ASN A 98 3.76 -16.12 -14.88
C ASN A 98 2.56 -15.20 -14.64
N GLN A 99 1.85 -14.89 -15.73
CA GLN A 99 0.70 -13.97 -15.71
C GLN A 99 -0.41 -14.54 -16.58
N ASP A 100 -1.60 -14.75 -16.01
CA ASP A 100 -2.84 -14.94 -16.77
C ASP A 100 -3.55 -13.59 -16.99
N PHE A 101 -3.23 -12.61 -16.12
CA PHE A 101 -3.76 -11.25 -16.16
C PHE A 101 -2.65 -10.27 -15.79
N GLU A 102 -2.48 -9.24 -16.59
CA GLU A 102 -1.47 -8.21 -16.41
C GLU A 102 -2.09 -6.95 -15.79
N LEU A 103 -1.43 -6.38 -14.79
CA LEU A 103 -1.85 -5.13 -14.18
C LEU A 103 -1.82 -3.98 -15.20
N GLN A 104 -2.96 -3.31 -15.37
CA GLN A 104 -3.10 -2.14 -16.24
C GLN A 104 -3.03 -0.83 -15.44
N ASP A 105 -3.79 -0.77 -14.35
CA ASP A 105 -3.96 0.46 -13.59
C ASP A 105 -4.33 0.17 -12.14
N VAL A 106 -3.98 1.07 -11.22
CA VAL A 106 -4.41 1.03 -9.82
C VAL A 106 -4.82 2.42 -9.40
N ASN A 107 -6.05 2.57 -8.92
CA ASN A 107 -6.53 3.78 -8.31
C ASN A 107 -6.50 3.66 -6.78
N ILE A 108 -5.68 4.45 -6.10
CA ILE A 108 -5.68 4.58 -4.65
C ILE A 108 -6.74 5.62 -4.28
N LEU A 109 -7.79 5.18 -3.59
CA LEU A 109 -8.95 6.02 -3.34
C LEU A 109 -8.82 6.82 -2.03
N PRO A 110 -9.44 8.01 -1.95
CA PRO A 110 -9.60 8.69 -0.67
C PRO A 110 -10.46 7.84 0.26
N SER A 111 -10.05 7.75 1.53
CA SER A 111 -10.78 6.93 2.51
C SER A 111 -12.03 7.65 3.04
N PRO A 112 -13.16 6.93 3.26
CA PRO A 112 -14.33 7.47 3.92
C PRO A 112 -14.11 7.80 5.41
N ALA A 113 -13.15 7.16 6.06
CA ALA A 113 -12.79 7.41 7.44
C ALA A 113 -11.35 7.94 7.53
N LEU A 114 -11.20 9.17 8.01
CA LEU A 114 -9.91 9.81 8.23
C LEU A 114 -9.79 10.30 9.68
N LEU A 115 -8.57 10.39 10.17
CA LEU A 115 -8.27 11.07 11.41
C LEU A 115 -8.04 12.56 11.15
N ASP A 116 -8.72 13.42 11.92
CA ASP A 116 -8.40 14.84 11.91
C ASP A 116 -7.07 15.12 12.64
N LYS A 117 -6.66 16.39 12.65
CA LYS A 117 -5.44 16.84 13.33
C LYS A 117 -5.41 16.54 14.85
N ASP A 118 -6.56 16.33 15.45
CA ASP A 118 -6.73 16.06 16.88
C ASP A 118 -6.86 14.55 17.16
N GLY A 119 -6.78 13.71 16.10
CA GLY A 119 -6.86 12.26 16.17
C GLY A 119 -8.28 11.72 16.29
N ASN A 120 -9.31 12.50 15.95
CA ASN A 120 -10.69 12.03 15.95
C ASN A 120 -11.08 11.54 14.57
N PHE A 121 -11.91 10.51 14.51
CA PHE A 121 -12.49 10.07 13.26
C PHE A 121 -13.46 11.09 12.67
N VAL A 122 -13.25 11.41 11.41
CA VAL A 122 -14.13 12.26 10.62
C VAL A 122 -14.56 11.49 9.38
N TYR A 123 -15.88 11.35 9.21
CA TYR A 123 -16.43 10.78 8.00
C TYR A 123 -16.21 11.72 6.81
N GLN A 124 -15.70 11.17 5.71
CA GLN A 124 -15.39 11.87 4.48
C GLN A 124 -16.32 11.43 3.36
N PRO A 125 -17.38 12.17 3.03
CA PRO A 125 -18.30 11.82 1.93
C PRO A 125 -17.59 11.62 0.59
N ALA A 126 -16.51 12.37 0.34
CA ALA A 126 -15.73 12.25 -0.89
C ALA A 126 -15.12 10.85 -1.08
N GLY A 127 -14.72 10.19 0.00
CA GLY A 127 -14.25 8.80 -0.05
C GLY A 127 -15.38 7.82 -0.42
N THR A 128 -16.56 8.02 0.15
CA THR A 128 -17.75 7.23 -0.20
C THR A 128 -18.13 7.40 -1.68
N GLU A 129 -18.14 8.63 -2.17
CA GLU A 129 -18.46 8.90 -3.59
C GLU A 129 -17.38 8.33 -4.53
N ALA A 130 -16.10 8.40 -4.17
CA ALA A 130 -15.04 7.80 -4.94
C ALA A 130 -15.21 6.27 -5.06
N MET A 131 -15.48 5.58 -3.96
CA MET A 131 -15.73 4.14 -3.96
C MET A 131 -16.96 3.76 -4.81
N LYS A 132 -18.07 4.53 -4.70
CA LYS A 132 -19.25 4.31 -5.53
C LYS A 132 -18.97 4.52 -7.02
N SER A 133 -18.17 5.55 -7.35
CA SER A 133 -17.78 5.81 -8.75
C SER A 133 -17.04 4.62 -9.35
N GLU A 134 -16.08 4.04 -8.63
CA GLU A 134 -15.35 2.87 -9.09
C GLU A 134 -16.26 1.63 -9.25
N LEU A 135 -17.18 1.43 -8.30
CA LEU A 135 -18.16 0.33 -8.40
C LEU A 135 -19.11 0.49 -9.60
N LEU A 136 -19.49 1.73 -9.96
CA LEU A 136 -20.30 2.01 -11.15
C LEU A 136 -19.55 1.71 -12.45
N GLU A 137 -18.22 1.86 -12.45
CA GLU A 137 -17.35 1.45 -13.55
C GLU A 137 -17.08 -0.06 -13.59
N GLY A 138 -17.70 -0.81 -12.67
CA GLY A 138 -17.56 -2.27 -12.59
C GLY A 138 -16.29 -2.75 -11.88
N ARG A 139 -15.57 -1.87 -11.18
CA ARG A 139 -14.38 -2.20 -10.41
C ARG A 139 -14.72 -2.42 -8.93
N ALA A 140 -14.37 -3.57 -8.38
CA ALA A 140 -14.50 -3.84 -6.96
C ALA A 140 -13.43 -3.09 -6.17
N VAL A 141 -13.79 -2.60 -4.96
CA VAL A 141 -12.90 -1.77 -4.14
C VAL A 141 -12.31 -2.59 -3.00
N GLY A 142 -10.98 -2.67 -2.95
CA GLY A 142 -10.26 -3.21 -1.81
C GLY A 142 -10.29 -2.28 -0.62
N VAL A 143 -10.64 -2.80 0.55
CA VAL A 143 -10.70 -2.03 1.79
C VAL A 143 -10.10 -2.82 2.95
N ASN A 144 -9.59 -2.09 3.95
CA ASN A 144 -9.27 -2.65 5.26
C ASN A 144 -10.28 -2.16 6.28
N PHE A 145 -10.61 -2.99 7.26
CA PHE A 145 -11.43 -2.62 8.41
C PHE A 145 -11.03 -3.45 9.64
N CYS A 146 -11.55 -3.13 10.81
CA CYS A 146 -11.35 -3.93 12.00
C CYS A 146 -12.42 -5.03 12.06
N ALA A 147 -12.02 -6.25 11.73
CA ALA A 147 -12.91 -7.40 11.76
C ALA A 147 -13.17 -7.90 13.18
N ASP A 148 -12.26 -7.64 14.12
CA ASP A 148 -12.36 -8.01 15.51
C ASP A 148 -11.96 -6.83 16.40
N THR A 149 -12.93 -6.24 17.11
CA THR A 149 -12.69 -5.16 18.05
C THR A 149 -12.05 -5.62 19.36
N ALA A 150 -12.06 -6.92 19.63
CA ALA A 150 -11.42 -7.53 20.80
C ALA A 150 -9.90 -7.74 20.59
N MET A 151 -9.38 -7.59 19.38
CA MET A 151 -7.93 -7.63 19.18
C MET A 151 -7.27 -6.43 19.86
N PRO A 152 -6.36 -6.64 20.81
CA PRO A 152 -5.65 -5.54 21.42
C PRO A 152 -4.80 -4.85 20.35
N SER A 153 -5.05 -3.57 20.14
CA SER A 153 -4.09 -2.73 19.41
C SER A 153 -2.73 -2.84 20.09
N ALA A 154 -1.65 -2.97 19.33
CA ALA A 154 -0.31 -2.92 19.92
C ALA A 154 -0.21 -1.66 20.80
N PRO A 155 0.25 -1.77 22.05
CA PRO A 155 0.25 -0.64 23.00
C PRO A 155 0.85 0.64 22.44
N GLU A 156 1.89 0.54 21.58
CA GLU A 156 2.54 1.66 20.91
C GLU A 156 1.62 2.40 19.92
N ILE A 157 0.75 1.68 19.22
CA ILE A 157 -0.23 2.29 18.31
C ILE A 157 -1.26 3.08 19.12
N VAL A 158 -1.77 2.47 20.19
CA VAL A 158 -2.71 3.14 21.12
C VAL A 158 -2.05 4.37 21.72
N ARG A 159 -0.79 4.24 22.20
CA ARG A 159 0.01 5.33 22.73
C ARG A 159 0.12 6.49 21.76
N THR A 160 0.52 6.22 20.53
CA THR A 160 0.72 7.26 19.50
C THR A 160 -0.58 8.01 19.24
N ARG A 161 -1.71 7.32 19.12
CA ARG A 161 -3.03 7.92 18.92
C ARG A 161 -3.46 8.78 20.10
N LEU A 162 -3.35 8.25 21.30
CA LEU A 162 -3.73 8.98 22.51
C LEU A 162 -2.83 10.20 22.73
N MET A 163 -1.53 10.10 22.46
CA MET A 163 -0.62 11.26 22.50
C MET A 163 -1.03 12.31 21.48
N ASN A 164 -1.29 11.94 20.23
CA ASN A 164 -1.75 12.89 19.21
C ASN A 164 -3.07 13.56 19.61
N LYS A 165 -3.96 12.82 20.26
CA LYS A 165 -5.25 13.33 20.73
C LYS A 165 -5.12 14.34 21.88
N TYR A 166 -4.20 14.10 22.81
CA TYR A 166 -4.17 14.84 24.09
C TYR A 166 -2.97 15.78 24.27
N LYS A 167 -1.87 15.63 23.51
CA LYS A 167 -0.61 16.41 23.67
C LYS A 167 -0.79 17.93 23.66
N ASN A 168 -1.85 18.43 23.04
CA ASN A 168 -2.14 19.86 22.96
C ASN A 168 -3.23 20.32 23.97
N THR A 169 -3.49 19.55 25.03
CA THR A 169 -4.46 19.96 26.05
C THR A 169 -3.89 21.12 26.88
N ASP A 170 -4.57 22.27 26.81
CA ASP A 170 -4.11 23.50 27.44
C ASP A 170 -3.85 23.35 28.95
N GLY A 171 -2.68 23.82 29.37
CA GLY A 171 -2.30 23.90 30.78
C GLY A 171 -1.89 22.59 31.44
N ILE A 172 -1.76 21.49 30.67
CA ILE A 172 -1.28 20.19 31.19
C ILE A 172 0.13 19.94 30.62
N PRO A 173 1.15 19.69 31.48
CA PRO A 173 2.48 19.32 31.00
C PRO A 173 2.46 18.03 30.17
N GLU A 174 3.25 17.96 29.12
CA GLU A 174 3.31 16.80 28.22
C GLU A 174 3.72 15.51 28.96
N GLU A 175 4.63 15.61 29.94
CA GLU A 175 5.03 14.47 30.76
C GLU A 175 3.87 13.88 31.56
N ALA A 176 2.94 14.72 32.03
CA ALA A 176 1.76 14.25 32.75
C ALA A 176 0.77 13.55 31.79
N ILE A 177 0.61 14.10 30.59
CA ILE A 177 -0.19 13.46 29.53
C ILE A 177 0.43 12.13 29.14
N SER A 178 1.75 12.07 28.96
CA SER A 178 2.48 10.84 28.63
C SER A 178 2.26 9.77 29.70
N ALA A 179 2.36 10.11 30.97
CA ALA A 179 2.14 9.16 32.06
C ALA A 179 0.72 8.55 32.05
N TYR A 180 -0.30 9.37 31.78
CA TYR A 180 -1.67 8.89 31.62
C TYR A 180 -1.82 8.00 30.40
N VAL A 181 -1.29 8.44 29.26
CA VAL A 181 -1.35 7.72 27.99
C VAL A 181 -0.61 6.39 28.08
N ASP A 182 0.58 6.36 28.68
CA ASP A 182 1.39 5.15 28.83
C ASP A 182 0.69 4.09 29.69
N LEU A 183 0.01 4.52 30.78
CA LEU A 183 -0.82 3.62 31.58
C LEU A 183 -2.03 3.11 30.79
N ARG A 184 -2.75 4.00 30.13
CA ARG A 184 -3.94 3.66 29.36
C ARG A 184 -3.64 2.76 28.18
N ALA A 185 -2.54 3.01 27.48
CA ALA A 185 -2.10 2.20 26.34
C ALA A 185 -1.51 0.85 26.75
N GLY A 186 -1.25 0.62 28.03
CA GLY A 186 -0.63 -0.61 28.50
C GLY A 186 0.89 -0.68 28.31
N ILE A 187 1.55 0.47 28.04
CA ILE A 187 3.02 0.57 28.00
C ILE A 187 3.62 0.38 29.40
N VAL A 188 2.94 0.91 30.40
CA VAL A 188 3.35 0.78 31.80
C VAL A 188 2.47 -0.25 32.50
N ASP A 189 3.13 -1.22 33.15
CA ASP A 189 2.44 -2.17 34.03
C ASP A 189 1.80 -1.43 35.22
N PRO A 190 0.47 -1.47 35.38
CA PRO A 190 -0.20 -0.83 36.50
C PRO A 190 0.34 -1.24 37.87
N ALA A 191 0.88 -2.46 38.02
CA ALA A 191 1.46 -2.93 39.27
C ALA A 191 2.76 -2.18 39.62
N SER A 192 3.46 -1.62 38.65
CA SER A 192 4.71 -0.86 38.85
C SER A 192 4.48 0.61 39.25
N VAL A 193 3.24 1.14 39.11
CA VAL A 193 2.92 2.53 39.39
C VAL A 193 2.68 2.72 40.90
N SER A 194 3.32 3.70 41.53
CA SER A 194 3.06 4.03 42.93
C SER A 194 1.66 4.63 43.14
N ASP A 195 1.10 4.53 44.36
CA ASP A 195 -0.21 5.15 44.63
C ASP A 195 -0.17 6.68 44.43
N ALA A 196 0.96 7.31 44.72
CA ALA A 196 1.14 8.76 44.54
C ALA A 196 1.16 9.13 43.05
N ASP A 197 1.73 8.30 42.20
CA ASP A 197 1.76 8.55 40.76
C ASP A 197 0.45 8.18 40.09
N LEU A 198 -0.24 7.14 40.57
CA LEU A 198 -1.60 6.80 40.14
C LEU A 198 -2.57 7.97 40.40
N GLN A 199 -2.44 8.63 41.57
CA GLN A 199 -3.24 9.81 41.90
C GLN A 199 -2.96 10.96 40.92
N LYS A 200 -1.69 11.25 40.57
CA LYS A 200 -1.34 12.28 39.58
C LYS A 200 -1.89 11.94 38.19
N ILE A 201 -1.82 10.68 37.80
CA ILE A 201 -2.37 10.21 36.53
C ILE A 201 -3.87 10.41 36.50
N MET A 202 -4.58 10.09 37.59
CA MET A 202 -6.03 10.33 37.75
C MET A 202 -6.37 11.82 37.62
N GLU A 203 -5.66 12.68 38.34
CA GLU A 203 -5.83 14.14 38.26
C GLU A 203 -5.59 14.67 36.83
N THR A 204 -4.62 14.14 36.13
CA THR A 204 -4.36 14.46 34.74
C THR A 204 -5.53 14.05 33.84
N ALA A 205 -6.04 12.85 34.00
CA ALA A 205 -7.19 12.37 33.25
C ALA A 205 -8.44 13.24 33.48
N LEU A 206 -8.74 13.59 34.74
CA LEU A 206 -9.87 14.48 35.08
C LEU A 206 -9.75 15.83 34.37
N ARG A 207 -8.54 16.40 34.27
CA ARG A 207 -8.28 17.65 33.55
C ARG A 207 -8.43 17.52 32.05
N ILE A 208 -7.92 16.43 31.45
CA ILE A 208 -8.09 16.11 30.03
C ILE A 208 -9.58 16.06 29.67
N PHE A 209 -10.39 15.39 30.48
CA PHE A 209 -11.82 15.22 30.25
C PHE A 209 -12.68 16.37 30.85
N LYS A 210 -12.03 17.38 31.44
CA LYS A 210 -12.68 18.58 32.00
C LYS A 210 -13.74 18.28 33.06
N LEU A 211 -13.54 17.22 33.83
CA LEU A 211 -14.44 16.89 34.94
C LEU A 211 -14.17 17.84 36.10
N GLN A 212 -15.24 18.47 36.62
CA GLN A 212 -15.16 19.45 37.70
C GLN A 212 -14.95 18.80 39.06
N GLU A 213 -15.50 17.61 39.27
CA GLU A 213 -15.38 16.82 40.46
C GLU A 213 -14.79 15.46 40.14
N ASN A 214 -14.11 14.85 41.11
CA ASN A 214 -13.57 13.50 40.94
C ASN A 214 -14.61 12.45 41.38
N PRO A 215 -15.33 11.81 40.45
CA PRO A 215 -16.33 10.81 40.79
C PRO A 215 -15.74 9.47 41.24
N TYR A 216 -14.40 9.34 41.23
CA TYR A 216 -13.69 8.08 41.45
C TYR A 216 -12.94 8.01 42.77
N THR A 217 -13.18 8.96 43.70
CA THR A 217 -12.50 9.04 45.01
C THR A 217 -12.74 7.82 45.89
N ASP A 218 -13.93 7.23 45.82
CA ASP A 218 -14.32 6.08 46.64
C ASP A 218 -13.97 4.72 46.00
N LEU A 219 -13.35 4.72 44.83
CA LEU A 219 -12.93 3.50 44.15
C LEU A 219 -11.61 2.95 44.72
N ASN A 220 -11.51 1.63 44.82
CA ASN A 220 -10.24 0.99 45.13
C ASN A 220 -9.26 1.10 43.98
N ARG A 221 -7.99 0.74 44.20
CA ARG A 221 -6.91 0.85 43.23
C ARG A 221 -7.22 0.14 41.90
N GLU A 222 -7.73 -1.07 41.96
CA GLU A 222 -8.03 -1.87 40.75
C GLU A 222 -9.16 -1.21 39.93
N GLN A 223 -10.18 -0.72 40.61
CA GLN A 223 -11.28 0.01 39.96
C GLN A 223 -10.80 1.32 39.34
N GLN A 224 -9.91 2.08 40.01
CA GLN A 224 -9.32 3.30 39.48
C GLN A 224 -8.51 3.02 38.19
N ILE A 225 -7.73 1.94 38.18
CA ILE A 225 -6.97 1.52 36.98
C ILE A 225 -7.92 1.14 35.83
N THR A 226 -9.01 0.43 36.14
CA THR A 226 -10.04 0.09 35.14
C THR A 226 -10.62 1.34 34.51
N VAL A 227 -10.99 2.34 35.31
CA VAL A 227 -11.52 3.64 34.84
C VAL A 227 -10.48 4.37 33.95
N LEU A 228 -9.21 4.43 34.38
CA LEU A 228 -8.15 5.11 33.63
C LEU A 228 -7.85 4.46 32.28
N LYS A 229 -8.02 3.15 32.19
CA LYS A 229 -7.80 2.40 30.93
C LYS A 229 -9.02 2.44 30.01
N SER A 230 -10.18 2.81 30.51
CA SER A 230 -11.41 2.82 29.72
C SER A 230 -11.43 3.94 28.68
N THR A 231 -12.06 3.65 27.53
CA THR A 231 -12.41 4.63 26.51
C THR A 231 -13.58 5.52 26.93
N TYR A 232 -14.33 5.12 27.96
CA TYR A 232 -15.52 5.79 28.46
C TYR A 232 -15.28 6.56 29.77
N PHE A 233 -14.10 7.16 29.88
CA PHE A 233 -13.78 7.98 31.05
C PHE A 233 -14.82 9.10 31.21
N GLY A 234 -15.37 9.27 32.44
CA GLY A 234 -16.42 10.25 32.71
C GLY A 234 -17.78 9.61 33.02
N LEU A 235 -17.97 8.32 32.76
CA LEU A 235 -19.10 7.56 33.27
C LEU A 235 -18.88 7.18 34.74
N ASP A 236 -19.96 7.01 35.52
CA ASP A 236 -19.84 6.35 36.83
C ASP A 236 -19.32 4.91 36.65
N TYR A 237 -18.76 4.34 37.72
CA TYR A 237 -18.10 3.04 37.64
C TYR A 237 -19.05 1.91 37.22
N THR A 238 -20.32 1.96 37.63
CA THR A 238 -21.31 0.93 37.27
C THR A 238 -21.62 0.99 35.77
N ALA A 239 -21.94 2.18 35.27
CA ALA A 239 -22.22 2.39 33.85
C ALA A 239 -21.00 2.10 32.99
N LEU A 240 -19.78 2.34 33.52
CA LEU A 240 -18.54 1.96 32.85
C LEU A 240 -18.42 0.45 32.70
N CYS A 241 -18.61 -0.31 33.79
CA CYS A 241 -18.53 -1.77 33.77
C CYS A 241 -19.56 -2.38 32.81
N GLU A 242 -20.79 -1.85 32.80
CA GLU A 242 -21.83 -2.29 31.87
C GLU A 242 -21.41 -2.05 30.40
N LYS A 243 -20.80 -0.91 30.12
CA LYS A 243 -20.29 -0.60 28.78
C LYS A 243 -19.08 -1.45 28.38
N GLU A 244 -18.13 -1.66 29.28
CA GLU A 244 -16.96 -2.52 29.03
C GLU A 244 -17.39 -3.98 28.84
N GLU A 245 -18.36 -4.48 29.65
CA GLU A 245 -18.93 -5.79 29.42
C GLU A 245 -19.66 -5.91 28.07
N ALA A 246 -20.41 -4.88 27.70
CA ALA A 246 -21.07 -4.85 26.39
C ALA A 246 -20.05 -4.81 25.24
N ALA A 247 -18.98 -4.03 25.39
CA ALA A 247 -17.89 -3.98 24.42
C ALA A 247 -17.12 -5.31 24.35
N ALA A 248 -16.86 -5.97 25.48
CA ALA A 248 -16.23 -7.29 25.53
C ALA A 248 -17.11 -8.39 24.92
N LYS A 249 -18.42 -8.19 24.91
CA LYS A 249 -19.38 -9.07 24.22
C LYS A 249 -19.60 -8.66 22.75
N HIS A 250 -18.93 -7.64 22.25
CA HIS A 250 -19.00 -7.28 20.86
C HIS A 250 -18.44 -8.45 20.04
N VAL A 251 -19.35 -9.13 19.37
CA VAL A 251 -18.99 -10.18 18.41
C VAL A 251 -18.97 -9.49 17.06
N PRO A 252 -17.82 -9.45 16.35
CA PRO A 252 -17.79 -9.03 14.96
C PRO A 252 -18.80 -9.89 14.20
N TYR A 253 -19.46 -9.36 13.20
CA TYR A 253 -20.41 -10.09 12.36
C TYR A 253 -21.63 -10.63 13.13
N LEU A 254 -22.38 -9.75 13.69
CA LEU A 254 -23.57 -10.14 14.44
C LEU A 254 -24.72 -10.52 13.52
N ASN A 255 -25.29 -11.69 13.81
CA ASN A 255 -26.70 -11.90 13.57
C ASN A 255 -27.46 -11.05 14.57
N PHE A 256 -28.30 -10.13 14.09
CA PHE A 256 -29.18 -9.38 14.95
C PHE A 256 -30.36 -10.23 15.43
N THR A 257 -30.87 -9.92 16.58
CA THR A 257 -32.11 -10.50 17.08
C THR A 257 -33.31 -9.67 16.62
N GLY A 258 -34.48 -10.27 16.52
CA GLY A 258 -35.70 -9.59 16.09
C GLY A 258 -35.81 -9.45 14.55
N GLU A 259 -36.23 -8.28 14.09
CA GLU A 259 -36.56 -8.02 12.68
C GLU A 259 -35.36 -8.21 11.71
N HIS A 260 -34.13 -8.05 12.22
CA HIS A 260 -32.90 -8.12 11.45
C HIS A 260 -32.02 -9.34 11.79
N SER A 261 -32.62 -10.39 12.37
CA SER A 261 -31.86 -11.54 12.88
C SER A 261 -31.11 -12.36 11.80
N ASP A 262 -31.45 -12.17 10.55
CA ASP A 262 -30.83 -12.83 9.37
C ASP A 262 -29.82 -11.92 8.64
N ILE A 263 -29.56 -10.72 9.16
CA ILE A 263 -28.64 -9.75 8.57
C ILE A 263 -27.28 -9.85 9.26
N TYR A 264 -26.23 -9.99 8.45
CA TYR A 264 -24.86 -9.87 8.88
C TYR A 264 -24.37 -8.45 8.60
N ALA A 265 -24.22 -7.65 9.64
CA ALA A 265 -23.80 -6.26 9.53
C ALA A 265 -22.74 -5.91 10.58
N HIS A 266 -21.77 -5.11 10.21
CA HIS A 266 -20.65 -4.70 11.03
C HIS A 266 -20.48 -3.19 11.05
N TYR A 267 -20.20 -2.66 12.23
CA TYR A 267 -19.84 -1.27 12.44
C TYR A 267 -18.82 -1.15 13.56
N THR A 268 -17.64 -0.67 13.24
CA THR A 268 -16.61 -0.30 14.21
C THR A 268 -16.87 1.12 14.70
N TYR A 269 -17.32 1.22 15.94
CA TYR A 269 -17.72 2.50 16.57
C TYR A 269 -16.60 3.13 17.40
N ASP A 270 -15.50 2.41 17.61
CA ASP A 270 -14.35 2.85 18.40
C ASP A 270 -13.13 3.17 17.51
N ASP A 271 -12.15 3.86 18.12
CA ASP A 271 -10.87 4.17 17.51
C ASP A 271 -9.93 2.98 17.64
N VAL A 272 -10.07 2.04 16.75
CA VAL A 272 -9.23 0.83 16.65
C VAL A 272 -8.61 0.70 15.26
N PRO A 273 -7.38 0.16 15.16
CA PRO A 273 -6.76 -0.07 13.85
C PRO A 273 -7.52 -1.14 13.06
N ASN A 274 -7.48 -1.01 11.74
CA ASN A 274 -7.91 -2.09 10.86
C ASN A 274 -6.94 -3.28 10.96
N ASN A 275 -7.47 -4.48 10.77
CA ASN A 275 -6.70 -5.73 10.87
C ASN A 275 -7.11 -6.77 9.82
N HIS A 276 -8.05 -6.45 8.94
CA HIS A 276 -8.56 -7.37 7.94
C HIS A 276 -8.82 -6.66 6.61
N ALA A 277 -8.41 -7.32 5.51
CA ALA A 277 -8.62 -6.85 4.15
C ALA A 277 -9.77 -7.60 3.49
N VAL A 278 -10.69 -6.87 2.87
CA VAL A 278 -11.87 -7.40 2.19
C VAL A 278 -12.19 -6.61 0.93
N THR A 279 -13.21 -7.04 0.19
CA THR A 279 -13.58 -6.41 -1.08
C THR A 279 -15.02 -5.91 -1.05
N VAL A 280 -15.21 -4.61 -1.26
CA VAL A 280 -16.51 -3.99 -1.47
C VAL A 280 -16.95 -4.27 -2.92
N VAL A 281 -18.17 -4.78 -3.07
CA VAL A 281 -18.74 -5.17 -4.38
C VAL A 281 -20.07 -4.47 -4.70
N GLY A 282 -20.59 -3.67 -3.77
CA GLY A 282 -21.84 -2.93 -3.93
C GLY A 282 -22.15 -2.06 -2.71
N TRP A 283 -23.32 -1.46 -2.69
CA TRP A 283 -23.80 -0.64 -1.58
C TRP A 283 -25.33 -0.52 -1.56
N ASP A 284 -25.84 -0.09 -0.42
CA ASP A 284 -27.23 0.37 -0.28
C ASP A 284 -27.28 1.63 0.60
N ASP A 285 -27.67 2.77 0.00
CA ASP A 285 -27.79 4.05 0.69
C ASP A 285 -28.91 4.07 1.74
N LYS A 286 -29.83 3.13 1.66
CA LYS A 286 -30.97 2.98 2.55
C LYS A 286 -30.84 1.82 3.52
N PHE A 287 -29.67 1.19 3.57
CA PHE A 287 -29.44 0.12 4.53
C PHE A 287 -29.60 0.70 5.93
N PRO A 288 -30.56 0.20 6.73
CA PRO A 288 -30.98 0.91 7.94
C PRO A 288 -29.92 0.82 9.04
N ALA A 289 -29.63 1.95 9.68
CA ALA A 289 -28.76 2.00 10.86
C ALA A 289 -29.25 1.05 11.97
N SER A 290 -30.56 0.81 12.07
CA SER A 290 -31.16 -0.12 13.03
C SER A 290 -30.83 -1.59 12.76
N ALA A 291 -30.28 -1.94 11.60
CA ALA A 291 -29.82 -3.30 11.31
C ALA A 291 -28.46 -3.61 11.95
N PHE A 292 -27.78 -2.62 12.50
CA PHE A 292 -26.55 -2.80 13.27
C PHE A 292 -26.88 -3.04 14.75
N ARG A 293 -25.89 -3.50 15.50
CA ARG A 293 -26.05 -3.90 16.90
C ARG A 293 -26.73 -2.79 17.75
N GLU A 294 -27.75 -3.16 18.50
CA GLU A 294 -28.45 -2.26 19.40
C GLU A 294 -27.50 -1.62 20.41
N GLY A 295 -27.62 -0.30 20.60
CA GLY A 295 -26.71 0.50 21.42
C GLY A 295 -25.39 0.92 20.76
N TYR A 296 -25.08 0.39 19.58
CA TYR A 296 -23.87 0.67 18.82
C TYR A 296 -24.18 0.86 17.31
N GLN A 297 -25.29 1.53 17.02
CA GLN A 297 -25.68 1.81 15.65
C GLN A 297 -24.81 2.94 15.06
N PRO A 298 -24.57 2.91 13.74
CA PRO A 298 -23.98 4.04 13.04
C PRO A 298 -24.89 5.27 13.09
N PRO A 299 -24.35 6.48 12.86
CA PRO A 299 -25.10 7.73 13.00
C PRO A 299 -26.19 7.94 11.94
N ALA A 300 -26.14 7.21 10.83
CA ALA A 300 -27.15 7.27 9.76
C ALA A 300 -27.15 5.97 8.95
N ASP A 301 -28.17 5.86 8.07
CA ASP A 301 -28.31 4.75 7.12
C ASP A 301 -27.20 4.76 6.08
N GLY A 302 -26.97 3.59 5.46
CA GLY A 302 -26.03 3.36 4.40
C GLY A 302 -24.95 2.34 4.76
N ALA A 303 -24.77 1.38 3.88
CA ALA A 303 -23.76 0.33 4.06
C ALA A 303 -23.18 -0.17 2.72
N TRP A 304 -21.97 -0.68 2.82
CA TRP A 304 -21.26 -1.39 1.77
C TRP A 304 -21.63 -2.87 1.80
N LEU A 305 -21.91 -3.47 0.63
CA LEU A 305 -21.93 -4.91 0.47
C LEU A 305 -20.50 -5.42 0.27
N VAL A 306 -20.04 -6.22 1.20
CA VAL A 306 -18.65 -6.67 1.27
C VAL A 306 -18.58 -8.18 1.05
N LYS A 307 -17.67 -8.62 0.17
CA LYS A 307 -17.26 -10.01 0.01
C LYS A 307 -16.08 -10.28 0.95
N ASN A 308 -16.25 -11.29 1.82
CA ASN A 308 -15.20 -11.76 2.72
C ASN A 308 -14.44 -12.95 2.11
N SER A 309 -13.29 -13.28 2.70
CA SER A 309 -12.42 -14.40 2.29
C SER A 309 -12.60 -15.68 3.13
N TRP A 310 -13.63 -15.75 3.99
CA TRP A 310 -13.82 -16.85 4.96
C TRP A 310 -14.77 -17.96 4.47
N GLY A 311 -14.99 -18.03 3.17
CA GLY A 311 -15.83 -19.05 2.54
C GLY A 311 -17.32 -18.70 2.53
N THR A 312 -18.09 -19.51 1.80
CA THR A 312 -19.54 -19.31 1.60
C THR A 312 -20.39 -19.73 2.78
N ASP A 313 -19.84 -20.54 3.68
CA ASP A 313 -20.55 -20.95 4.91
C ASP A 313 -20.55 -19.86 6.00
N TRP A 314 -19.80 -18.79 5.78
CA TRP A 314 -19.73 -17.64 6.65
C TRP A 314 -20.63 -16.51 6.14
N GLY A 315 -21.24 -15.74 7.06
CA GLY A 315 -22.09 -14.61 6.72
C GLY A 315 -23.30 -15.02 5.87
N LYS A 316 -23.68 -14.17 4.94
CA LYS A 316 -24.69 -14.50 3.92
C LYS A 316 -23.98 -14.92 2.64
N ASP A 317 -23.76 -16.20 2.45
CA ASP A 317 -23.04 -16.76 1.29
C ASP A 317 -21.63 -16.13 1.09
N GLY A 318 -20.93 -15.82 2.19
CA GLY A 318 -19.62 -15.16 2.19
C GLY A 318 -19.67 -13.64 2.19
N TYR A 319 -20.85 -13.03 2.30
CA TYR A 319 -21.04 -11.57 2.26
C TYR A 319 -21.58 -11.03 3.59
N PHE A 320 -21.33 -9.74 3.83
CA PHE A 320 -21.88 -8.97 4.94
C PHE A 320 -22.01 -7.48 4.58
N TRP A 321 -22.67 -6.73 5.46
CA TRP A 321 -22.84 -5.29 5.30
C TRP A 321 -21.91 -4.54 6.25
N LEU A 322 -21.12 -3.60 5.72
CA LEU A 322 -20.22 -2.74 6.48
C LEU A 322 -20.73 -1.30 6.44
N SER A 323 -20.91 -0.68 7.59
CA SER A 323 -21.40 0.70 7.65
C SER A 323 -20.51 1.66 6.87
N TYR A 324 -21.10 2.66 6.17
CA TYR A 324 -20.36 3.80 5.61
C TYR A 324 -19.55 4.56 6.66
N TYR A 325 -20.03 4.55 7.89
CA TYR A 325 -19.48 5.27 9.04
C TYR A 325 -18.50 4.45 9.86
N ASP A 326 -18.12 3.26 9.39
CA ASP A 326 -17.14 2.43 10.08
C ASP A 326 -15.84 3.20 10.29
N LYS A 327 -15.44 3.36 11.56
CA LYS A 327 -14.32 4.22 11.94
C LYS A 327 -12.95 3.63 11.58
N SER A 328 -12.89 2.34 11.37
CA SER A 328 -11.67 1.62 10.99
C SER A 328 -11.51 1.46 9.48
N LEU A 329 -12.54 1.83 8.70
CA LEU A 329 -12.57 1.64 7.25
C LEU A 329 -11.48 2.47 6.57
N TYR A 330 -10.61 1.79 5.85
CA TYR A 330 -9.60 2.41 5.00
C TYR A 330 -9.78 1.91 3.57
N ALA A 331 -10.07 2.81 2.64
CA ALA A 331 -10.17 2.50 1.22
C ALA A 331 -8.74 2.37 0.64
N ASN A 332 -8.39 1.18 0.16
CA ASN A 332 -7.09 0.97 -0.49
C ASN A 332 -7.14 1.35 -1.97
N GLY A 333 -8.17 0.88 -2.69
CA GLY A 333 -8.32 1.24 -4.08
C GLY A 333 -8.86 0.12 -4.96
N THR A 334 -8.70 0.31 -6.26
CA THR A 334 -9.13 -0.62 -7.31
C THR A 334 -7.96 -1.04 -8.17
N PHE A 335 -8.02 -2.25 -8.69
CA PHE A 335 -7.04 -2.82 -9.62
C PHE A 335 -7.73 -3.12 -10.94
N GLU A 336 -7.13 -2.67 -12.03
CA GLU A 336 -7.57 -2.97 -13.38
C GLU A 336 -6.55 -3.87 -14.08
N PHE A 337 -7.04 -4.96 -14.68
CA PHE A 337 -6.20 -5.93 -15.35
C PHE A 337 -6.54 -6.02 -16.83
N ILE A 338 -5.52 -6.17 -17.66
CA ILE A 338 -5.70 -6.54 -19.06
C ILE A 338 -6.04 -8.02 -19.11
N THR A 339 -7.18 -8.31 -19.70
CA THR A 339 -7.65 -9.66 -19.99
C THR A 339 -7.52 -9.89 -21.49
N ASP A 340 -6.37 -10.35 -21.97
CA ASP A 340 -6.24 -10.78 -23.37
C ASP A 340 -6.54 -12.29 -23.46
N PRO A 341 -7.69 -12.69 -24.02
CA PRO A 341 -8.01 -14.12 -24.18
C PRO A 341 -7.05 -14.86 -25.09
N SER A 342 -6.35 -14.15 -25.97
CA SER A 342 -5.37 -14.77 -26.90
C SER A 342 -4.01 -14.99 -26.25
N ASN A 343 -3.71 -14.34 -25.13
CA ASN A 343 -2.49 -14.43 -24.33
C ASN A 343 -1.16 -14.32 -25.13
N THR A 344 -1.24 -13.91 -26.39
CA THR A 344 -0.05 -13.78 -27.27
C THR A 344 0.75 -12.51 -26.95
N ARG A 345 0.09 -11.50 -26.37
CA ARG A 345 0.69 -10.21 -26.03
C ARG A 345 1.49 -10.27 -24.73
N MET A 346 0.98 -11.02 -23.75
CA MET A 346 1.56 -11.10 -22.40
C MET A 346 2.80 -12.01 -22.35
N SER A 347 2.86 -13.06 -23.17
CA SER A 347 4.00 -13.98 -23.22
C SER A 347 5.24 -13.40 -23.90
N SER A 348 5.14 -12.24 -24.54
CA SER A 348 6.21 -11.58 -25.27
C SER A 348 6.58 -10.19 -24.74
N LEU A 349 5.95 -9.77 -23.64
CA LEU A 349 6.26 -8.49 -23.00
C LEU A 349 7.59 -8.57 -22.24
N SER A 350 8.46 -7.59 -22.46
CA SER A 350 9.64 -7.34 -21.62
C SER A 350 9.41 -6.06 -20.81
N LEU A 351 9.61 -6.12 -19.50
CA LEU A 351 9.53 -4.99 -18.61
C LEU A 351 10.93 -4.52 -18.23
N LEU A 352 11.24 -3.25 -18.42
CA LEU A 352 12.43 -2.62 -17.86
C LEU A 352 12.04 -1.93 -16.56
N ASP A 353 12.59 -2.41 -15.46
CA ASP A 353 12.21 -2.03 -14.13
C ASP A 353 13.37 -2.13 -13.16
N TYR A 354 13.43 -1.20 -12.21
CA TYR A 354 14.39 -1.19 -11.10
C TYR A 354 13.70 -1.14 -9.73
N ASP A 355 12.38 -0.88 -9.68
CA ASP A 355 11.58 -0.71 -8.47
C ASP A 355 10.79 -2.01 -8.21
N ASN A 356 11.44 -2.97 -7.58
CA ASN A 356 10.88 -4.30 -7.32
C ASN A 356 10.73 -4.62 -5.83
N MET A 357 11.20 -3.74 -4.94
CA MET A 357 11.01 -3.93 -3.50
C MET A 357 9.51 -3.75 -3.16
N PRO A 358 8.90 -4.67 -2.41
CA PRO A 358 7.55 -4.46 -1.92
C PRO A 358 7.45 -3.19 -1.06
N ALA A 359 6.66 -2.23 -1.50
CA ALA A 359 6.49 -0.96 -0.82
C ALA A 359 5.53 -1.07 0.37
N GLU A 360 5.94 -0.55 1.52
CA GLU A 360 5.05 -0.33 2.67
C GLU A 360 4.50 1.09 2.68
N ILE A 361 5.27 2.01 2.12
CA ILE A 361 4.98 3.44 2.10
C ILE A 361 5.18 3.99 0.69
N ILE A 362 4.17 4.68 0.20
CA ILE A 362 4.24 5.54 -0.98
C ILE A 362 4.31 6.97 -0.46
N SER A 363 5.40 7.66 -0.76
CA SER A 363 5.60 9.04 -0.35
C SER A 363 5.50 9.97 -1.54
N SER A 364 4.79 11.09 -1.39
CA SER A 364 4.77 12.19 -2.35
C SER A 364 5.19 13.49 -1.67
N THR A 365 6.24 14.09 -2.19
CA THR A 365 6.74 15.38 -1.71
C THR A 365 6.41 16.47 -2.71
N LEU A 366 5.74 17.53 -2.24
CA LEU A 366 5.27 18.63 -3.08
C LEU A 366 6.23 19.81 -3.08
N TYR A 367 6.58 20.31 -4.26
CA TYR A 367 7.47 21.45 -4.48
C TYR A 367 6.76 22.60 -5.19
N ASP A 368 7.22 23.83 -4.94
CA ASP A 368 6.75 25.06 -5.62
C ASP A 368 7.42 25.29 -6.98
N HIS A 369 8.35 24.45 -7.37
CA HIS A 369 9.10 24.51 -8.63
C HIS A 369 9.15 23.12 -9.28
N PRO A 370 9.38 23.02 -10.59
CA PRO A 370 9.46 21.74 -11.26
C PRO A 370 10.49 20.82 -10.60
N VAL A 371 10.05 19.57 -10.34
CA VAL A 371 10.91 18.46 -9.95
C VAL A 371 10.67 17.31 -10.91
N TYR A 372 11.75 16.72 -11.38
CA TYR A 372 11.73 15.63 -12.34
C TYR A 372 12.29 14.37 -11.70
N ALA A 373 11.66 13.25 -11.98
CA ALA A 373 12.16 11.90 -11.73
C ALA A 373 12.61 11.29 -13.06
N ALA A 374 13.61 10.41 -13.07
CA ALA A 374 14.00 9.71 -14.28
C ALA A 374 14.67 8.38 -13.98
N ASN A 375 14.54 7.43 -14.94
CA ASN A 375 15.32 6.19 -14.97
C ASN A 375 16.08 6.10 -16.30
N ILE A 376 17.27 5.48 -16.26
CA ILE A 376 18.04 5.13 -17.46
C ILE A 376 18.02 3.63 -17.65
N PHE A 377 17.41 3.18 -18.74
CA PHE A 377 17.33 1.77 -19.10
C PHE A 377 18.18 1.44 -20.35
N LYS A 378 18.35 0.15 -20.59
CA LYS A 378 18.98 -0.37 -21.81
C LYS A 378 18.17 -1.53 -22.35
N THR A 379 17.88 -1.51 -23.66
CA THR A 379 17.18 -2.61 -24.32
C THR A 379 18.13 -3.76 -24.60
N GLU A 380 17.69 -5.00 -24.37
CA GLU A 380 18.48 -6.20 -24.66
C GLU A 380 18.25 -6.72 -26.09
N GLU A 381 17.07 -6.46 -26.65
CA GLU A 381 16.66 -6.90 -27.99
C GLU A 381 15.94 -5.80 -28.77
N ASP A 382 15.75 -6.02 -30.08
CA ASP A 382 14.95 -5.12 -30.92
C ASP A 382 13.51 -5.14 -30.43
N SER A 383 12.98 -4.00 -30.01
CA SER A 383 11.69 -3.90 -29.35
C SER A 383 10.94 -2.62 -29.70
N VAL A 384 9.69 -2.57 -29.32
CA VAL A 384 8.82 -1.40 -29.43
C VAL A 384 8.36 -1.00 -28.04
N LEU A 385 8.74 0.21 -27.60
CA LEU A 385 8.21 0.82 -26.39
C LEU A 385 6.85 1.43 -26.70
N GLN A 386 5.81 0.96 -26.03
CA GLN A 386 4.44 1.43 -26.21
C GLN A 386 3.88 2.09 -24.95
N TYR A 387 4.24 1.60 -23.78
CA TYR A 387 3.75 2.10 -22.52
C TYR A 387 4.88 2.41 -21.55
N VAL A 388 4.66 3.42 -20.73
CA VAL A 388 5.48 3.72 -19.54
C VAL A 388 4.54 3.79 -18.34
N SER A 389 4.86 3.13 -17.26
CA SER A 389 4.09 3.31 -16.03
C SER A 389 4.80 4.22 -15.05
N VAL A 390 3.99 4.87 -14.25
CA VAL A 390 4.40 5.80 -13.20
C VAL A 390 3.54 5.59 -11.97
N LEU A 391 4.11 5.85 -10.81
CA LEU A 391 3.37 5.91 -9.55
C LEU A 391 3.08 7.37 -9.22
N THR A 392 1.82 7.70 -8.91
CA THR A 392 1.41 9.01 -8.40
C THR A 392 0.97 8.89 -6.94
N GLY A 393 1.25 9.90 -6.13
CA GLY A 393 0.86 9.92 -4.71
C GLY A 393 -0.28 10.91 -4.39
N ASP A 394 -0.77 11.64 -5.39
CA ASP A 394 -1.71 12.74 -5.20
C ASP A 394 -2.92 12.64 -6.13
N LEU A 395 -4.05 13.23 -5.70
CA LEU A 395 -5.25 13.36 -6.52
C LEU A 395 -5.07 14.40 -7.63
N ASN A 396 -5.72 14.17 -8.78
CA ASN A 396 -5.72 15.07 -9.93
C ASN A 396 -4.31 15.37 -10.48
N ALA A 397 -3.44 14.37 -10.46
CA ALA A 397 -2.10 14.51 -11.01
C ALA A 397 -2.12 14.59 -12.54
N SER A 398 -1.39 15.55 -13.11
CA SER A 398 -1.09 15.63 -14.53
C SER A 398 0.38 15.22 -14.73
N VAL A 399 0.58 14.10 -15.40
CA VAL A 399 1.90 13.47 -15.57
C VAL A 399 2.38 13.64 -17.00
N THR A 400 3.59 14.16 -17.15
CA THR A 400 4.30 14.21 -18.43
C THR A 400 5.46 13.23 -18.41
N VAL A 401 5.44 12.26 -19.30
CA VAL A 401 6.54 11.33 -19.57
C VAL A 401 7.26 11.78 -20.82
N SER A 402 8.60 11.83 -20.81
CA SER A 402 9.40 12.08 -22.00
C SER A 402 10.48 11.00 -22.13
N VAL A 403 10.67 10.49 -23.35
CA VAL A 403 11.59 9.39 -23.65
C VAL A 403 12.72 9.91 -24.51
N TYR A 404 13.96 9.70 -24.07
CA TYR A 404 15.17 10.11 -24.77
C TYR A 404 15.97 8.88 -25.20
N ARG A 405 16.50 8.88 -26.42
CA ARG A 405 17.55 7.97 -26.83
C ARG A 405 18.89 8.59 -26.47
N LEU A 406 19.58 7.99 -25.54
CA LEU A 406 20.84 8.51 -24.99
C LEU A 406 22.03 8.13 -25.85
N SER A 407 23.11 8.93 -25.79
CA SER A 407 24.42 8.54 -26.31
C SER A 407 25.01 7.40 -25.46
N GLU A 408 25.99 6.67 -25.99
CA GLU A 408 26.62 5.54 -25.30
C GLU A 408 27.25 5.94 -23.96
N ASN A 409 27.79 7.15 -23.89
CA ASN A 409 28.48 7.68 -22.71
C ASN A 409 27.65 8.70 -21.92
N ALA A 410 26.35 8.84 -22.19
CA ALA A 410 25.47 9.74 -21.47
C ALA A 410 25.49 9.45 -19.97
N GLN A 411 25.62 10.49 -19.16
CA GLN A 411 25.55 10.39 -17.71
C GLN A 411 24.19 10.90 -17.19
N ASP A 412 23.52 11.74 -17.98
CA ASP A 412 22.24 12.34 -17.65
C ASP A 412 21.12 11.70 -18.46
N PRO A 413 19.90 11.54 -17.87
CA PRO A 413 18.76 10.92 -18.55
C PRO A 413 18.18 11.74 -19.71
N THR A 414 18.66 12.96 -19.95
CA THR A 414 18.27 13.84 -21.07
C THR A 414 19.40 14.12 -22.06
N ASP A 415 20.60 13.52 -21.87
CA ASP A 415 21.74 13.69 -22.78
C ASP A 415 21.58 12.81 -24.03
N GLY A 416 20.66 13.22 -24.90
CA GLY A 416 20.33 12.46 -26.08
C GLY A 416 19.28 13.12 -26.97
N ILE A 417 18.62 12.31 -27.76
CA ILE A 417 17.58 12.72 -28.71
C ILE A 417 16.21 12.42 -28.07
N LEU A 418 15.38 13.44 -27.91
CA LEU A 418 13.98 13.26 -27.50
C LEU A 418 13.25 12.46 -28.60
N LEU A 419 12.72 11.31 -28.24
CA LEU A 419 11.95 10.44 -29.14
C LEU A 419 10.45 10.74 -29.09
N GLY A 420 9.92 11.06 -27.94
CA GLY A 420 8.51 11.37 -27.73
C GLY A 420 8.22 11.89 -26.34
N SER A 421 7.06 12.52 -26.19
CA SER A 421 6.56 13.01 -24.90
C SER A 421 5.04 12.91 -24.87
N THR A 422 4.50 12.35 -23.82
CA THR A 422 3.06 12.14 -23.60
C THR A 422 2.63 12.73 -22.27
N THR A 423 1.48 13.40 -22.24
CA THR A 423 0.90 13.92 -20.99
C THR A 423 -0.47 13.33 -20.77
N GLN A 424 -0.71 12.79 -19.56
CA GLN A 424 -1.99 12.24 -19.16
C GLN A 424 -2.36 12.72 -17.76
N SER A 425 -3.66 12.82 -17.46
CA SER A 425 -4.15 13.25 -16.15
C SER A 425 -4.91 12.11 -15.48
N PHE A 426 -4.68 11.97 -14.17
CA PHE A 426 -5.25 10.93 -13.34
C PHE A 426 -6.03 11.55 -12.18
N LEU A 427 -7.27 11.11 -11.98
CA LEU A 427 -8.12 11.60 -10.91
C LEU A 427 -7.63 11.16 -9.54
N TYR A 428 -7.20 9.90 -9.45
CA TYR A 428 -6.72 9.28 -8.21
C TYR A 428 -5.21 9.12 -8.23
N ALA A 429 -4.63 9.01 -7.04
CA ALA A 429 -3.27 8.51 -6.89
C ALA A 429 -3.21 7.03 -7.31
N GLY A 430 -2.03 6.52 -7.60
CA GLY A 430 -1.87 5.11 -7.91
C GLY A 430 -0.81 4.80 -8.93
N TYR A 431 -0.83 3.56 -9.38
CA TYR A 431 0.05 3.06 -10.42
C TYR A 431 -0.67 3.16 -11.76
N HIS A 432 -0.11 3.95 -12.68
CA HIS A 432 -0.75 4.27 -13.96
C HIS A 432 0.13 3.89 -15.12
N ARG A 433 -0.43 3.12 -16.04
CA ARG A 433 0.22 2.72 -17.28
C ARG A 433 -0.20 3.65 -18.41
N MET A 434 0.69 4.54 -18.80
CA MET A 434 0.48 5.54 -19.84
C MET A 434 0.82 4.98 -21.22
N GLU A 435 -0.11 5.02 -22.15
CA GLU A 435 0.20 4.76 -23.54
C GLU A 435 0.90 5.99 -24.14
N LEU A 436 2.02 5.75 -24.81
CA LEU A 436 2.74 6.81 -25.51
C LEU A 436 1.98 7.24 -26.78
N ASP A 437 1.98 8.53 -27.08
CA ASP A 437 1.34 9.08 -28.29
C ASP A 437 1.85 8.42 -29.57
N GLU A 438 3.11 7.99 -29.55
CA GLU A 438 3.77 7.27 -30.64
C GLU A 438 4.49 6.03 -30.11
N LYS A 439 4.39 4.91 -30.83
CA LYS A 439 5.15 3.70 -30.56
C LYS A 439 6.60 3.92 -30.97
N LEU A 440 7.54 3.70 -30.06
CA LEU A 440 8.95 3.97 -30.26
C LEU A 440 9.72 2.68 -30.59
N ALA A 441 10.25 2.61 -31.79
CA ALA A 441 11.12 1.52 -32.21
C ALA A 441 12.52 1.66 -31.63
N LEU A 442 12.96 0.63 -30.92
CA LEU A 442 14.20 0.61 -30.14
C LEU A 442 15.06 -0.58 -30.57
N PRO A 443 16.18 -0.36 -31.25
CA PRO A 443 17.18 -1.40 -31.49
C PRO A 443 17.75 -1.96 -30.19
N SER A 444 18.18 -3.22 -30.21
CA SER A 444 18.97 -3.83 -29.13
C SER A 444 20.14 -2.94 -28.73
N GLY A 445 20.45 -2.84 -27.46
CA GLY A 445 21.50 -2.00 -26.92
C GLY A 445 21.17 -0.51 -26.85
N THR A 446 19.94 -0.09 -27.19
CA THR A 446 19.53 1.32 -27.07
C THR A 446 19.47 1.70 -25.58
N ARG A 447 20.17 2.78 -25.22
CA ARG A 447 20.04 3.40 -23.90
C ARG A 447 18.91 4.43 -23.91
N LEU A 448 18.01 4.32 -22.96
CA LEU A 448 16.82 5.16 -22.82
C LEU A 448 16.89 5.97 -21.53
N GLY A 449 16.69 7.29 -21.63
CA GLY A 449 16.32 8.10 -20.47
C GLY A 449 14.81 8.33 -20.49
N ILE A 450 14.12 7.93 -19.45
CA ILE A 450 12.68 8.18 -19.28
C ILE A 450 12.51 9.15 -18.14
N THR A 451 11.98 10.33 -18.43
CA THR A 451 11.77 11.39 -17.44
C THR A 451 10.29 11.57 -17.14
N VAL A 452 9.96 11.86 -15.89
CA VAL A 452 8.61 12.06 -15.40
C VAL A 452 8.51 13.40 -14.67
N LEU A 453 7.49 14.18 -15.02
CA LEU A 453 7.11 15.40 -14.32
C LEU A 453 5.65 15.28 -13.89
N GLN A 454 5.40 15.31 -12.59
CA GLN A 454 4.05 15.27 -12.02
C GLN A 454 3.64 16.67 -11.55
N ARG A 455 2.50 17.16 -12.03
CA ARG A 455 1.87 18.40 -11.58
C ARG A 455 0.59 18.07 -10.85
N VAL A 456 0.38 18.69 -9.69
CA VAL A 456 -0.80 18.44 -8.85
C VAL A 456 -1.39 19.76 -8.37
N PRO A 457 -2.74 19.90 -8.32
CA PRO A 457 -3.36 21.05 -7.72
C PRO A 457 -3.25 20.97 -6.19
N SER A 458 -2.78 22.02 -5.55
CA SER A 458 -2.71 22.10 -4.10
C SER A 458 -3.04 23.51 -3.62
N ALA A 459 -4.07 23.66 -2.78
CA ALA A 459 -4.49 24.94 -2.19
C ALA A 459 -4.66 26.09 -3.23
N GLY A 460 -5.21 25.77 -4.43
CA GLY A 460 -5.43 26.74 -5.51
C GLY A 460 -4.19 27.13 -6.30
N LYS A 461 -3.07 26.43 -6.12
CA LYS A 461 -1.82 26.56 -6.88
C LYS A 461 -1.45 25.23 -7.52
N GLU A 462 -0.63 25.29 -8.56
CA GLU A 462 0.03 24.12 -9.11
C GLU A 462 1.30 23.84 -8.30
N LYS A 463 1.47 22.58 -7.92
CA LYS A 463 2.67 22.04 -7.27
C LYS A 463 3.27 20.94 -8.16
N TYR A 464 4.48 20.57 -7.84
CA TYR A 464 5.19 19.48 -8.52
C TYR A 464 5.47 18.37 -7.52
N ALA A 465 5.10 17.15 -7.85
CA ALA A 465 5.24 16.00 -6.96
C ALA A 465 6.46 15.15 -7.34
N LEU A 466 7.21 14.74 -6.31
CA LEU A 466 8.18 13.66 -6.40
C LEU A 466 7.65 12.48 -5.59
N THR A 467 7.31 11.41 -6.28
CA THR A 467 6.78 10.18 -5.67
C THR A 467 7.88 9.12 -5.61
N ASN A 468 8.02 8.49 -4.45
CA ASN A 468 8.95 7.39 -4.22
C ASN A 468 8.35 6.33 -3.29
N THR A 469 8.95 5.16 -3.30
CA THR A 469 8.59 4.00 -2.49
C THR A 469 9.63 3.74 -1.41
N SER A 470 9.18 3.25 -0.26
CA SER A 470 10.04 2.83 0.83
C SER A 470 9.39 1.77 1.70
N SER A 471 10.24 1.07 2.47
CA SER A 471 9.81 0.03 3.42
C SER A 471 10.73 0.02 4.63
N LEU A 472 10.34 -0.69 5.69
CA LEU A 472 11.21 -0.89 6.85
C LEU A 472 12.46 -1.69 6.45
N GLY A 473 13.63 -1.09 6.65
CA GLY A 473 14.92 -1.74 6.43
C GLY A 473 15.34 -2.63 7.60
N GLU A 474 16.40 -3.44 7.40
CA GLU A 474 16.94 -4.36 8.41
C GLU A 474 17.24 -3.64 9.74
N ASN A 475 17.92 -2.51 9.68
CA ASN A 475 18.26 -1.72 10.86
C ASN A 475 17.02 -1.21 11.63
N ALA A 476 15.95 -0.83 10.92
CA ALA A 476 14.70 -0.41 11.57
C ALA A 476 14.11 -1.54 12.41
N VAL A 477 14.03 -2.71 11.82
CA VAL A 477 13.48 -3.91 12.45
C VAL A 477 14.35 -4.34 13.65
N GLU A 478 15.67 -4.32 13.52
CA GLU A 478 16.58 -4.63 14.63
C GLU A 478 16.41 -3.64 15.80
N VAL A 479 16.39 -2.34 15.50
CA VAL A 479 16.21 -1.30 16.55
C VAL A 479 14.85 -1.42 17.21
N PHE A 480 13.78 -1.64 16.45
CA PHE A 480 12.43 -1.83 16.97
C PHE A 480 12.37 -3.06 17.89
N ASN A 481 12.84 -4.22 17.40
CA ASN A 481 12.76 -5.48 18.11
C ASN A 481 13.64 -5.49 19.37
N GLU A 482 14.82 -4.88 19.35
CA GLU A 482 15.65 -4.72 20.54
C GLU A 482 14.98 -3.82 21.59
N ARG A 483 14.31 -2.76 21.17
CA ARG A 483 13.55 -1.88 22.06
C ARG A 483 12.38 -2.59 22.73
N HIS A 484 11.76 -3.53 22.02
CA HIS A 484 10.55 -4.25 22.44
C HIS A 484 10.80 -5.73 22.79
N LYS A 485 12.03 -6.09 23.12
CA LYS A 485 12.43 -7.47 23.44
C LYS A 485 11.76 -8.04 24.70
N ASP A 486 11.09 -7.22 25.48
CA ASP A 486 10.34 -7.63 26.67
C ASP A 486 9.01 -8.35 26.34
N GLY A 487 8.65 -8.48 25.06
CA GLY A 487 7.47 -9.20 24.60
C GLY A 487 6.13 -8.49 24.80
N ARG A 488 6.14 -7.21 25.23
CA ARG A 488 4.90 -6.41 25.39
C ARG A 488 4.33 -5.97 24.06
N VAL A 489 5.17 -5.90 23.04
CA VAL A 489 4.80 -5.55 21.66
C VAL A 489 5.24 -6.70 20.76
N GLN A 490 4.39 -7.04 19.80
CA GLN A 490 4.75 -8.05 18.81
C GLN A 490 5.98 -7.59 18.03
N GLN A 491 6.97 -8.46 17.94
CA GLN A 491 8.16 -8.18 17.17
C GLN A 491 7.87 -8.17 15.67
N ILE A 492 8.62 -7.38 14.93
CA ILE A 492 8.53 -7.34 13.48
C ILE A 492 9.33 -8.52 12.92
N GLU A 493 8.68 -9.37 12.16
CA GLU A 493 9.20 -10.66 11.70
C GLU A 493 9.96 -10.58 10.37
N ARG A 494 9.91 -9.43 9.68
CA ARG A 494 10.52 -9.25 8.37
C ARG A 494 11.06 -7.84 8.17
N PHE A 495 11.94 -7.69 7.18
CA PHE A 495 12.38 -6.40 6.66
C PHE A 495 12.45 -6.44 5.13
N CYS A 496 12.52 -5.27 4.50
CA CYS A 496 12.72 -5.16 3.07
C CYS A 496 14.13 -4.66 2.75
N ARG A 497 14.65 -5.11 1.61
CA ARG A 497 15.92 -4.66 1.06
C ARG A 497 15.71 -4.16 -0.37
N ALA A 498 16.14 -2.94 -0.61
CA ALA A 498 16.24 -2.38 -1.95
C ALA A 498 17.66 -2.56 -2.50
N VAL A 499 17.77 -2.65 -3.81
CA VAL A 499 19.02 -2.64 -4.56
C VAL A 499 19.00 -1.47 -5.53
N VAL A 500 19.66 -0.38 -5.16
CA VAL A 500 19.73 0.85 -5.96
C VAL A 500 21.16 1.08 -6.38
N ASN A 501 21.42 0.99 -7.70
CA ASN A 501 22.76 1.18 -8.23
C ASN A 501 22.93 2.59 -8.81
N PRO A 502 24.14 3.17 -8.74
CA PRO A 502 24.44 4.43 -9.42
C PRO A 502 24.16 4.35 -10.91
N GLY A 503 23.51 5.39 -11.45
CA GLY A 503 23.21 5.49 -12.86
C GLY A 503 21.87 4.88 -13.29
N GLU A 504 21.06 4.35 -12.36
CA GLU A 504 19.73 3.79 -12.65
C GLU A 504 18.64 4.84 -12.55
N SER A 505 18.52 5.52 -11.41
CA SER A 505 17.49 6.51 -11.11
C SER A 505 18.08 7.89 -10.83
N PHE A 506 17.36 8.94 -11.18
CA PHE A 506 17.80 10.32 -11.05
C PHE A 506 16.66 11.25 -10.67
N ILE A 507 16.98 12.35 -9.97
CA ILE A 507 16.08 13.48 -9.74
C ILE A 507 16.68 14.78 -10.23
N SER A 508 15.84 15.75 -10.59
CA SER A 508 16.28 17.11 -10.92
C SER A 508 15.29 18.15 -10.41
N PHE A 509 15.82 19.18 -9.73
CA PHE A 509 15.05 20.34 -9.26
C PHE A 509 15.13 21.52 -10.26
N SER A 510 15.86 21.36 -11.34
CA SER A 510 15.92 22.30 -12.44
C SER A 510 16.31 21.54 -13.72
N GLN A 511 15.63 21.81 -14.81
CA GLN A 511 15.86 21.08 -16.07
C GLN A 511 17.36 21.04 -16.44
N GLY A 512 17.91 19.81 -16.58
CA GLY A 512 19.29 19.58 -16.97
C GLY A 512 20.33 19.44 -15.85
N ASN A 513 19.94 19.63 -14.57
CA ASN A 513 20.83 19.35 -13.43
C ASN A 513 20.36 18.10 -12.71
N TRP A 514 20.84 16.95 -13.14
CA TRP A 514 20.45 15.65 -12.60
C TRP A 514 21.34 15.24 -11.44
N ILE A 515 20.71 14.70 -10.40
CA ILE A 515 21.33 14.13 -9.21
C ILE A 515 21.01 12.65 -9.22
N ASP A 516 22.02 11.81 -9.13
CA ASP A 516 21.85 10.37 -8.97
C ASP A 516 21.04 10.07 -7.71
N TRP A 517 20.07 9.17 -7.81
CA TRP A 517 19.14 8.85 -6.73
C TRP A 517 19.84 8.28 -5.50
N THR A 518 20.96 7.57 -5.68
CA THR A 518 21.79 7.08 -4.56
C THR A 518 22.28 8.21 -3.67
N ILE A 519 22.66 9.36 -4.27
CA ILE A 519 23.10 10.55 -3.52
C ILE A 519 21.92 11.17 -2.75
N ALA A 520 20.74 11.19 -3.36
CA ALA A 520 19.52 11.68 -2.69
C ALA A 520 19.12 10.78 -1.51
N ILE A 521 19.17 9.45 -1.68
CA ILE A 521 18.93 8.47 -0.61
C ILE A 521 19.91 8.68 0.54
N ASP A 522 21.20 8.85 0.27
CA ASP A 522 22.21 9.09 1.31
C ASP A 522 21.91 10.38 2.09
N SER A 523 21.44 11.42 1.40
CA SER A 523 20.98 12.63 2.04
C SER A 523 19.76 12.38 2.95
N PHE A 524 18.75 11.65 2.49
CA PHE A 524 17.57 11.32 3.31
C PHE A 524 17.96 10.51 4.54
N LYS A 525 18.81 9.49 4.38
CA LYS A 525 19.31 8.66 5.49
C LYS A 525 20.13 9.42 6.53
N SER A 526 20.54 10.64 6.24
CA SER A 526 21.19 11.51 7.23
C SER A 526 20.23 12.15 8.25
N TYR A 527 18.91 12.02 8.03
CA TYR A 527 17.87 12.65 8.86
C TYR A 527 17.09 11.62 9.67
N GLY A 528 17.37 11.51 10.97
CA GLY A 528 16.54 10.81 11.96
C GLY A 528 16.03 9.42 11.56
N GLU A 529 14.73 9.23 11.61
CA GLU A 529 14.09 7.93 11.32
C GLU A 529 14.20 7.51 9.85
N CYS A 530 14.43 8.44 8.93
CA CYS A 530 14.67 8.12 7.53
C CYS A 530 15.92 7.24 7.33
N SER A 531 16.87 7.28 8.27
CA SER A 531 18.06 6.42 8.26
C SER A 531 17.74 4.92 8.37
N LEU A 532 16.55 4.59 8.85
CA LEU A 532 16.11 3.23 9.11
C LEU A 532 15.34 2.60 7.94
N MET A 533 14.93 3.44 6.97
CA MET A 533 14.15 3.00 5.82
C MET A 533 15.01 2.41 4.70
N ALA A 534 14.47 1.44 3.99
CA ALA A 534 14.91 1.04 2.67
C ALA A 534 14.16 1.86 1.63
N TYR A 535 14.88 2.60 0.80
CA TYR A 535 14.34 3.37 -0.33
C TYR A 535 14.65 2.62 -1.61
N ASP A 536 13.64 2.46 -2.47
CA ASP A 536 13.80 1.82 -3.76
C ASP A 536 14.19 2.81 -4.85
N ASN A 537 14.45 2.29 -6.04
CA ASN A 537 14.54 3.09 -7.26
C ASN A 537 13.25 3.87 -7.51
N LEU A 538 13.30 4.86 -8.39
CA LEU A 538 12.10 5.63 -8.72
C LEU A 538 11.11 4.76 -9.52
N PRO A 539 9.80 4.80 -9.20
CA PRO A 539 8.79 3.90 -9.75
C PRO A 539 8.38 4.29 -11.17
N ILE A 540 9.30 4.10 -12.11
CA ILE A 540 9.15 4.35 -13.54
C ILE A 540 9.50 3.06 -14.26
N LYS A 541 8.56 2.48 -15.03
CA LYS A 541 8.76 1.22 -15.73
C LYS A 541 8.44 1.36 -17.22
N ALA A 542 9.16 0.62 -18.07
CA ALA A 542 8.99 0.66 -19.51
C ALA A 542 8.53 -0.69 -20.06
N TYR A 543 7.47 -0.70 -20.84
CA TYR A 543 6.85 -1.90 -21.41
C TYR A 543 7.24 -2.05 -22.87
N LEU A 544 8.06 -3.06 -23.13
CA LEU A 544 8.63 -3.37 -24.43
C LEU A 544 7.93 -4.58 -25.04
N TYR A 545 7.53 -4.45 -26.29
CA TYR A 545 6.97 -5.55 -27.08
C TYR A 545 7.95 -5.96 -28.16
N PRO A 546 8.08 -7.24 -28.49
CA PRO A 546 8.92 -7.68 -29.57
C PRO A 546 8.40 -7.12 -30.90
N VAL A 547 9.31 -6.95 -31.84
CA VAL A 547 8.95 -6.62 -33.23
C VAL A 547 8.23 -7.82 -33.82
N ASN A 548 6.95 -7.66 -34.15
CA ASN A 548 6.14 -8.75 -34.70
C ASN A 548 6.58 -9.15 -36.08
N GLU A 549 6.53 -10.43 -36.41
CA GLU A 549 6.59 -10.94 -37.74
C GLU A 549 5.45 -10.37 -38.60
N VAL A 550 5.77 -9.99 -39.81
CA VAL A 550 4.92 -9.14 -40.65
C VAL A 550 3.86 -9.95 -41.35
N THR A 551 2.61 -9.55 -41.16
CA THR A 551 1.47 -10.09 -41.93
C THR A 551 0.94 -9.14 -43.00
N HIS A 552 1.57 -7.96 -43.19
CA HIS A 552 1.14 -6.91 -44.12
C HIS A 552 2.32 -6.20 -44.79
N ILE A 553 2.05 -5.39 -45.77
CA ILE A 553 3.08 -4.52 -46.44
C ILE A 553 3.45 -3.39 -45.47
N HIS A 554 4.73 -3.33 -45.12
CA HIS A 554 5.25 -2.29 -44.24
C HIS A 554 5.17 -0.90 -44.85
N ARG A 555 4.52 0.01 -44.14
CA ARG A 555 4.66 1.44 -44.34
C ARG A 555 5.66 1.97 -43.33
N LEU A 556 6.91 2.04 -43.71
CA LEU A 556 7.99 2.47 -42.84
C LEU A 556 7.99 3.98 -42.65
N GLU A 557 7.86 4.44 -41.42
CA GLU A 557 8.05 5.83 -41.06
C GLU A 557 9.42 6.01 -40.41
N THR A 558 10.16 7.02 -40.87
CA THR A 558 11.50 7.28 -40.37
C THR A 558 11.42 7.96 -39.01
N GLN A 559 11.78 7.24 -37.97
CA GLN A 559 11.84 7.75 -36.57
C GLN A 559 13.16 8.53 -36.34
N THR A 560 14.25 8.07 -36.93
CA THR A 560 15.58 8.70 -36.87
C THR A 560 16.33 8.47 -38.16
N LYS A 561 17.53 9.07 -38.31
CA LYS A 561 18.40 8.83 -39.49
C LYS A 561 18.80 7.37 -39.70
N GLU A 562 18.68 6.55 -38.68
CA GLU A 562 19.15 5.15 -38.65
C GLU A 562 18.03 4.14 -38.43
N LEU A 563 16.81 4.62 -38.20
CA LEU A 563 15.69 3.78 -37.80
C LEU A 563 14.39 4.17 -38.50
N SER A 564 13.72 3.20 -39.06
CA SER A 564 12.36 3.33 -39.57
C SER A 564 11.49 2.24 -38.97
N ILE A 565 10.24 2.56 -38.67
CA ILE A 565 9.26 1.65 -38.09
C ILE A 565 7.99 1.59 -38.94
N CYS A 566 7.36 0.42 -38.97
CA CYS A 566 5.99 0.29 -39.46
C CYS A 566 5.01 0.59 -38.33
N PRO A 567 4.16 1.62 -38.41
CA PRO A 567 3.27 1.99 -37.33
C PRO A 567 2.17 0.96 -37.07
N GLU A 568 1.89 0.07 -38.04
CA GLU A 568 0.85 -0.94 -37.92
C GLU A 568 1.29 -2.20 -37.15
N CYS A 569 2.55 -2.62 -37.27
CA CYS A 569 3.04 -3.85 -36.65
C CYS A 569 4.33 -3.71 -35.84
N GLY A 570 4.93 -2.53 -35.78
CA GLY A 570 6.16 -2.28 -35.06
C GLY A 570 7.44 -2.82 -35.74
N TYR A 571 7.37 -3.33 -36.98
CA TYR A 571 8.58 -3.80 -37.68
C TYR A 571 9.63 -2.70 -37.81
N ILE A 572 10.85 -3.01 -37.44
CA ILE A 572 11.98 -2.07 -37.42
C ILE A 572 12.93 -2.36 -38.57
N LEU A 573 13.20 -1.35 -39.38
CA LEU A 573 14.29 -1.38 -40.35
C LEU A 573 15.48 -0.57 -39.82
N LYS A 574 16.59 -1.24 -39.54
CA LYS A 574 17.85 -0.59 -39.23
C LYS A 574 18.56 -0.25 -40.55
N VAL A 575 18.90 1.01 -40.76
CA VAL A 575 19.78 1.42 -41.84
C VAL A 575 21.22 1.25 -41.36
N ILE A 576 21.84 0.14 -41.71
CA ILE A 576 23.29 -0.09 -41.49
C ILE A 576 24.02 0.76 -42.55
N ARG A 577 24.73 1.77 -42.11
CA ARG A 577 25.66 2.54 -42.94
C ARG A 577 27.06 1.96 -42.90
#